data_9d3466d50e5166e5e6910c8c2485d822
#
_entry.id   9d3466d50e5166e5e6910c8c2485d822
#
_cell.length_a   1.000
_cell.length_b   1.000
_cell.length_c   1.000
_cell.angle_alpha   90.00
_cell.angle_beta   90.00
_cell.angle_gamma   90.00
#
_symmetry.space_group_name_H-M   'P 1'
#
loop_
_entity.id
_entity.type
_entity.pdbx_description
1 polymer ?
#
loop_
_entity_poly.entity_id
_entity_poly.type
_entity_poly.pdbx_seq_one_letter_code
_entity_poly.pdbx_strand_id
1 'polypeptide(L)'
;IEIPECEIDFKDINIDSHPEEHPGEPKKFQLEWDKFKLWDLKMKNTELVERAYSMASYPAEGKEIMLNVRIATPPWDRNANSWMNVNPGVASSYIFSKKPGDKVTISGPFGEFFINESEAEMLYVGGGAGMAPMRSHLYHLFRTLKTGRKVSFWYGGRSKRELFYTEHFKALEKDFPNFKFYIALSEPMEEDNWTVKDGLDGKGDGFVGFVHQTVIDNYLNYHESPEDIEVYFCGPPLMNQAIEKMADDFGVPPENVRFDDFGG
;
A
#
# COMPACT_ATOMS: atom_id res chain seq x y z
N ILE A 1 -1.10 0.81 17.87
CA ILE A 1 -2.43 1.25 18.29
C ILE A 1 -2.96 0.27 19.31
N GLU A 2 -3.41 0.78 20.46
CA GLU A 2 -4.11 0.03 21.49
C GLU A 2 -5.60 -0.07 21.15
N ILE A 3 -6.14 -1.30 21.23
CA ILE A 3 -7.55 -1.58 20.99
C ILE A 3 -8.14 -2.11 22.30
N PRO A 4 -9.00 -1.35 22.99
CA PRO A 4 -9.64 -1.79 24.24
C PRO A 4 -10.68 -2.88 24.00
N GLU A 5 -11.22 -3.43 25.08
CA GLU A 5 -12.44 -4.23 24.99
C GLU A 5 -13.55 -3.44 24.32
N CYS A 6 -14.15 -4.01 23.26
CA CYS A 6 -15.20 -3.36 22.50
C CYS A 6 -15.97 -4.34 21.63
N GLU A 7 -17.18 -3.93 21.27
CA GLU A 7 -17.98 -4.59 20.23
C GLU A 7 -18.29 -3.56 19.13
N ILE A 8 -18.05 -3.92 17.89
CA ILE A 8 -18.30 -3.07 16.73
C ILE A 8 -19.31 -3.75 15.81
N ASP A 9 -20.42 -3.09 15.58
CA ASP A 9 -21.39 -3.48 14.56
C ASP A 9 -21.03 -2.79 13.25
N PHE A 10 -20.83 -3.54 12.17
CA PHE A 10 -20.43 -2.97 10.90
C PHE A 10 -21.48 -2.04 10.29
N LYS A 11 -22.73 -2.10 10.78
CA LYS A 11 -23.77 -1.13 10.41
C LYS A 11 -23.44 0.30 10.81
N ASP A 12 -22.62 0.48 11.84
CA ASP A 12 -22.22 1.78 12.37
C ASP A 12 -20.95 2.35 11.70
N ILE A 13 -20.30 1.57 10.82
CA ILE A 13 -19.10 1.98 10.09
C ILE A 13 -19.49 2.92 8.94
N ASN A 14 -18.82 4.06 8.86
CA ASN A 14 -18.95 4.95 7.71
C ASN A 14 -17.98 4.51 6.61
N ILE A 15 -18.51 4.26 5.41
CA ILE A 15 -17.74 3.88 4.21
C ILE A 15 -17.74 4.96 3.14
N ASP A 16 -18.11 6.19 3.49
CA ASP A 16 -18.03 7.31 2.55
C ASP A 16 -16.57 7.49 2.12
N SER A 17 -16.37 7.72 0.82
CA SER A 17 -15.05 7.94 0.26
C SER A 17 -14.38 9.17 0.86
N HIS A 18 -13.05 9.13 0.95
CA HIS A 18 -12.28 10.28 1.39
C HIS A 18 -12.40 11.41 0.34
N PRO A 19 -12.90 12.60 0.72
CA PRO A 19 -13.23 13.65 -0.26
C PRO A 19 -12.03 14.19 -1.02
N GLU A 20 -10.82 14.09 -0.46
CA GLU A 20 -9.59 14.55 -1.12
C GLU A 20 -9.13 13.62 -2.24
N GLU A 21 -9.31 12.30 -2.05
CA GLU A 21 -8.89 11.29 -3.02
C GLU A 21 -10.00 10.92 -4.01
N HIS A 22 -11.24 11.03 -3.57
CA HIS A 22 -12.43 10.65 -4.35
C HIS A 22 -13.52 11.72 -4.25
N PRO A 23 -13.28 12.95 -4.69
CA PRO A 23 -14.28 14.01 -4.62
C PRO A 23 -15.50 13.66 -5.49
N GLY A 24 -16.66 13.66 -4.88
CA GLY A 24 -17.92 13.35 -5.59
C GLY A 24 -18.22 11.85 -5.76
N GLU A 25 -17.42 10.96 -5.17
CA GLU A 25 -17.65 9.51 -5.16
C GLU A 25 -17.92 8.96 -3.74
N PRO A 26 -18.91 9.49 -2.99
CA PRO A 26 -19.23 8.95 -1.67
C PRO A 26 -19.67 7.49 -1.82
N LYS A 27 -19.30 6.67 -0.84
CA LYS A 27 -19.70 5.25 -0.79
C LYS A 27 -19.24 4.44 -2.00
N LYS A 28 -18.03 4.71 -2.50
CA LYS A 28 -17.41 4.03 -3.64
C LYS A 28 -17.52 2.50 -3.57
N PHE A 29 -17.48 1.91 -2.37
CA PHE A 29 -17.54 0.47 -2.14
C PHE A 29 -18.90 -0.03 -1.62
N GLN A 30 -19.95 0.80 -1.68
CA GLN A 30 -21.31 0.45 -1.21
C GLN A 30 -21.81 -0.86 -1.83
N LEU A 31 -21.62 -1.04 -3.14
CA LEU A 31 -22.09 -2.23 -3.87
C LEU A 31 -21.45 -3.53 -3.35
N GLU A 32 -20.16 -3.49 -3.01
CA GLU A 32 -19.46 -4.63 -2.43
C GLU A 32 -19.96 -4.93 -1.01
N TRP A 33 -20.15 -3.90 -0.21
CA TRP A 33 -20.67 -4.03 1.15
C TRP A 33 -22.06 -4.64 1.15
N ASP A 34 -22.93 -4.22 0.23
CA ASP A 34 -24.28 -4.77 0.05
C ASP A 34 -24.23 -6.21 -0.49
N LYS A 35 -23.47 -6.44 -1.55
CA LYS A 35 -23.33 -7.74 -2.21
C LYS A 35 -22.83 -8.83 -1.26
N PHE A 36 -21.82 -8.52 -0.47
CA PHE A 36 -21.19 -9.45 0.47
C PHE A 36 -21.77 -9.36 1.88
N LYS A 37 -22.82 -8.57 2.09
CA LYS A 37 -23.50 -8.43 3.39
C LYS A 37 -22.51 -8.06 4.52
N LEU A 38 -21.57 -7.17 4.25
CA LEU A 38 -20.60 -6.71 5.24
C LEU A 38 -21.27 -6.04 6.43
N TRP A 39 -22.41 -5.40 6.21
CA TRP A 39 -23.24 -4.76 7.24
C TRP A 39 -23.72 -5.72 8.34
N ASP A 40 -23.79 -7.04 8.06
CA ASP A 40 -24.23 -8.04 9.02
C ASP A 40 -23.11 -8.53 9.94
N LEU A 41 -21.87 -8.12 9.68
CA LEU A 41 -20.72 -8.50 10.49
C LEU A 41 -20.70 -7.74 11.82
N LYS A 42 -20.17 -8.44 12.82
CA LYS A 42 -19.91 -7.89 14.16
C LYS A 42 -18.52 -8.33 14.60
N MET A 43 -17.74 -7.40 15.11
CA MET A 43 -16.46 -7.69 15.71
C MET A 43 -16.57 -7.58 17.23
N LYS A 44 -16.00 -8.54 17.93
CA LYS A 44 -15.90 -8.52 19.39
C LYS A 44 -14.44 -8.64 19.82
N ASN A 45 -14.01 -7.72 20.65
CA ASN A 45 -12.72 -7.77 21.36
C ASN A 45 -12.96 -7.84 22.85
N THR A 46 -12.42 -8.86 23.52
CA THR A 46 -12.65 -9.15 24.94
C THR A 46 -11.47 -8.80 25.85
N GLU A 47 -10.40 -8.26 25.28
CA GLU A 47 -9.19 -7.88 26.02
C GLU A 47 -8.48 -6.69 25.36
N LEU A 48 -7.60 -6.04 26.09
CA LEU A 48 -6.71 -5.03 25.51
C LEU A 48 -5.71 -5.72 24.57
N VAL A 49 -5.67 -5.30 23.31
CA VAL A 49 -4.69 -5.77 22.33
C VAL A 49 -4.00 -4.59 21.66
N GLU A 50 -2.79 -4.82 21.16
CA GLU A 50 -2.03 -3.87 20.37
C GLU A 50 -1.80 -4.39 18.95
N ARG A 51 -1.80 -3.46 17.97
CA ARG A 51 -1.44 -3.79 16.58
C ARG A 51 -0.55 -2.69 16.01
N ALA A 52 0.50 -3.12 15.32
CA ALA A 52 1.41 -2.24 14.60
C ALA A 52 0.81 -1.82 13.25
N TYR A 53 1.10 -0.59 12.86
CA TYR A 53 0.78 -0.04 11.55
C TYR A 53 1.93 0.84 11.07
N SER A 54 2.36 0.64 9.85
CA SER A 54 3.35 1.52 9.22
C SER A 54 2.72 2.89 8.93
N MET A 55 3.47 3.94 9.19
CA MET A 55 3.03 5.32 8.94
C MET A 55 3.18 5.67 7.46
N ALA A 56 2.14 6.29 6.89
CA ALA A 56 2.18 6.88 5.56
C ALA A 56 2.65 8.34 5.59
N SER A 57 2.48 9.03 6.72
CA SER A 57 3.06 10.34 6.93
C SER A 57 4.59 10.24 7.14
N TYR A 58 5.33 11.25 6.69
CA TYR A 58 6.75 11.38 6.95
C TYR A 58 7.01 12.47 8.00
N PRO A 59 8.20 12.51 8.65
CA PRO A 59 8.41 13.37 9.84
C PRO A 59 8.11 14.86 9.64
N ALA A 60 8.31 15.41 8.44
CA ALA A 60 8.08 16.83 8.18
C ALA A 60 6.59 17.20 8.01
N GLU A 61 5.66 16.25 7.96
CA GLU A 61 4.22 16.52 8.04
C GLU A 61 3.78 16.92 9.45
N GLY A 62 4.67 16.84 10.42
CA GLY A 62 4.50 17.44 11.72
C GLY A 62 3.76 16.54 12.72
N LYS A 63 2.57 16.96 13.18
CA LYS A 63 1.86 16.30 14.28
C LYS A 63 0.80 15.30 13.82
N GLU A 64 0.70 15.07 12.54
CA GLU A 64 -0.29 14.17 11.94
C GLU A 64 0.33 12.80 11.68
N ILE A 65 -0.38 11.75 12.05
CA ILE A 65 -0.03 10.37 11.73
C ILE A 65 -1.07 9.85 10.74
N MET A 66 -0.61 9.54 9.54
CA MET A 66 -1.42 8.95 8.48
C MET A 66 -1.17 7.46 8.42
N LEU A 67 -2.22 6.67 8.34
CA LEU A 67 -2.16 5.22 8.24
C LEU A 67 -2.98 4.74 7.03
N ASN A 68 -2.54 3.65 6.42
CA ASN A 68 -3.33 2.92 5.44
C ASN A 68 -3.88 1.67 6.09
N VAL A 69 -5.18 1.63 6.25
CA VAL A 69 -5.84 0.52 6.96
C VAL A 69 -6.84 -0.16 6.03
N ARG A 70 -6.62 -1.44 5.78
CA ARG A 70 -7.59 -2.28 5.09
C ARG A 70 -8.51 -2.95 6.10
N ILE A 71 -9.82 -2.88 5.88
CA ILE A 71 -10.78 -3.65 6.70
C ILE A 71 -10.53 -5.14 6.52
N ALA A 72 -10.27 -5.86 7.61
CA ALA A 72 -10.08 -7.30 7.59
C ALA A 72 -11.39 -8.01 7.91
N THR A 73 -11.97 -8.64 6.90
CA THR A 73 -13.21 -9.43 6.99
C THR A 73 -12.89 -10.90 7.29
N PRO A 74 -13.83 -11.67 7.81
CA PRO A 74 -13.73 -13.13 7.80
C PRO A 74 -13.48 -13.67 6.39
N PRO A 75 -12.93 -14.87 6.22
CA PRO A 75 -12.89 -15.52 4.91
C PRO A 75 -14.30 -15.76 4.36
N TRP A 76 -14.44 -15.59 3.05
CA TRP A 76 -15.70 -15.87 2.36
C TRP A 76 -15.78 -17.35 1.94
N ASP A 77 -16.77 -18.06 2.44
CA ASP A 77 -17.08 -19.42 1.97
C ASP A 77 -17.90 -19.34 0.68
N ARG A 78 -17.25 -19.69 -0.44
CA ARG A 78 -17.89 -19.68 -1.75
C ARG A 78 -19.00 -20.72 -1.90
N ASN A 79 -18.91 -21.84 -1.17
CA ASN A 79 -19.89 -22.92 -1.23
C ASN A 79 -21.14 -22.56 -0.43
N ALA A 80 -20.97 -21.99 0.76
CA ALA A 80 -22.06 -21.52 1.59
C ALA A 80 -22.60 -20.15 1.18
N ASN A 81 -21.91 -19.43 0.30
CA ASN A 81 -22.19 -18.05 -0.09
C ASN A 81 -22.38 -17.13 1.13
N SER A 82 -21.50 -17.26 2.10
CA SER A 82 -21.53 -16.54 3.38
C SER A 82 -20.14 -16.35 3.96
N TRP A 83 -20.02 -15.44 4.92
CA TRP A 83 -18.81 -15.32 5.73
C TRP A 83 -18.64 -16.54 6.63
N MET A 84 -17.39 -17.01 6.76
CA MET A 84 -17.06 -18.00 7.78
C MET A 84 -17.30 -17.42 9.17
N ASN A 85 -17.65 -18.28 10.13
CA ASN A 85 -17.89 -17.87 11.52
C ASN A 85 -16.56 -17.62 12.26
N VAL A 86 -15.86 -16.57 11.86
CA VAL A 86 -14.62 -16.09 12.44
C VAL A 86 -14.77 -14.62 12.75
N ASN A 87 -14.19 -14.16 13.85
CA ASN A 87 -14.24 -12.76 14.23
C ASN A 87 -13.56 -11.90 13.15
N PRO A 88 -14.13 -10.76 12.71
CA PRO A 88 -13.44 -9.81 11.86
C PRO A 88 -12.18 -9.26 12.51
N GLY A 89 -11.28 -8.69 11.71
CA GLY A 89 -10.04 -8.10 12.21
C GLY A 89 -10.28 -7.04 13.28
N VAL A 90 -9.80 -7.30 14.49
CA VAL A 90 -10.07 -6.47 15.67
C VAL A 90 -9.62 -5.02 15.46
N ALA A 91 -8.36 -4.82 15.08
CA ALA A 91 -7.80 -3.47 14.94
C ALA A 91 -8.42 -2.69 13.77
N SER A 92 -8.58 -3.32 12.61
CA SER A 92 -9.18 -2.64 11.46
C SER A 92 -10.64 -2.27 11.72
N SER A 93 -11.43 -3.14 12.34
CA SER A 93 -12.83 -2.83 12.71
C SER A 93 -12.88 -1.68 13.71
N TYR A 94 -12.00 -1.69 14.72
CA TYR A 94 -11.90 -0.60 15.69
C TYR A 94 -11.57 0.73 15.04
N ILE A 95 -10.56 0.76 14.15
CA ILE A 95 -10.18 1.99 13.44
C ILE A 95 -11.33 2.49 12.56
N PHE A 96 -11.96 1.61 11.79
CA PHE A 96 -13.09 1.98 10.93
C PHE A 96 -14.33 2.45 11.70
N SER A 97 -14.46 2.09 12.96
CA SER A 97 -15.55 2.59 13.81
C SER A 97 -15.35 4.02 14.30
N LYS A 98 -14.13 4.57 14.17
CA LYS A 98 -13.80 5.90 14.70
C LYS A 98 -14.38 6.99 13.81
N LYS A 99 -14.73 8.09 14.46
CA LYS A 99 -15.25 9.33 13.84
C LYS A 99 -14.33 10.48 14.17
N PRO A 100 -14.31 11.54 13.36
CA PRO A 100 -13.56 12.74 13.69
C PRO A 100 -13.86 13.24 15.11
N GLY A 101 -12.80 13.43 15.91
CA GLY A 101 -12.89 13.82 17.33
C GLY A 101 -12.75 12.64 18.31
N ASP A 102 -12.86 11.40 17.87
CA ASP A 102 -12.60 10.24 18.72
C ASP A 102 -11.11 10.14 19.05
N LYS A 103 -10.82 9.65 20.25
CA LYS A 103 -9.44 9.46 20.72
C LYS A 103 -9.03 8.00 20.54
N VAL A 104 -7.76 7.82 20.14
CA VAL A 104 -7.09 6.53 20.09
C VAL A 104 -5.76 6.63 20.83
N THR A 105 -5.39 5.56 21.54
CA THR A 105 -4.07 5.46 22.18
C THR A 105 -3.09 4.87 21.18
N ILE A 106 -1.98 5.56 21.00
CA ILE A 106 -0.89 5.11 20.13
C ILE A 106 0.43 5.17 20.87
N SER A 107 1.36 4.28 20.52
CA SER A 107 2.74 4.25 20.98
C SER A 107 3.69 4.13 19.80
N GLY A 108 4.93 4.55 19.94
CA GLY A 108 5.94 4.49 18.89
C GLY A 108 6.72 5.80 18.73
N PRO A 109 7.45 5.97 17.60
CA PRO A 109 7.55 5.02 16.47
C PRO A 109 8.40 3.78 16.81
N PHE A 110 8.05 2.65 16.19
CA PHE A 110 8.80 1.39 16.27
C PHE A 110 9.13 0.89 14.86
N GLY A 111 9.90 -0.19 14.76
CA GLY A 111 10.24 -0.85 13.51
C GLY A 111 11.64 -0.51 13.01
N GLU A 112 12.09 -1.25 11.98
CA GLU A 112 13.45 -1.21 11.46
C GLU A 112 13.49 -1.04 9.93
N PHE A 113 12.37 -0.69 9.30
CA PHE A 113 12.31 -0.45 7.87
C PHE A 113 12.83 0.95 7.55
N PHE A 114 14.13 1.08 7.44
CA PHE A 114 14.83 2.35 7.21
C PHE A 114 15.46 2.41 5.81
N ILE A 115 15.66 3.64 5.35
CA ILE A 115 16.40 3.97 4.14
C ILE A 115 17.90 3.81 4.43
N ASN A 116 18.62 3.09 3.60
CA ASN A 116 20.08 2.98 3.71
C ASN A 116 20.74 4.32 3.36
N GLU A 117 21.78 4.66 4.10
CA GLU A 117 22.66 5.79 3.80
C GLU A 117 23.69 5.35 2.75
N SER A 118 23.40 5.56 1.47
CA SER A 118 24.25 5.23 0.32
C SER A 118 23.94 6.14 -0.86
N GLU A 119 24.72 5.98 -1.94
CA GLU A 119 24.47 6.66 -3.22
C GLU A 119 23.88 5.70 -4.28
N ALA A 120 23.58 4.46 -3.92
CA ALA A 120 23.05 3.47 -4.84
C ALA A 120 21.67 3.88 -5.41
N GLU A 121 21.37 3.42 -6.60
CA GLU A 121 20.03 3.54 -7.17
C GLU A 121 18.99 2.82 -6.30
N MET A 122 17.80 3.35 -6.23
CA MET A 122 16.72 2.80 -5.40
C MET A 122 15.53 2.34 -6.26
N LEU A 123 15.14 1.09 -6.08
CA LEU A 123 13.93 0.51 -6.65
C LEU A 123 12.90 0.28 -5.53
N TYR A 124 11.81 1.03 -5.57
CA TYR A 124 10.69 0.85 -4.66
C TYR A 124 9.57 0.05 -5.32
N VAL A 125 8.99 -0.91 -4.60
CA VAL A 125 7.81 -1.66 -5.04
C VAL A 125 6.77 -1.69 -3.93
N GLY A 126 5.57 -1.22 -4.21
CA GLY A 126 4.50 -1.15 -3.22
C GLY A 126 3.15 -1.62 -3.72
N GLY A 127 2.29 -2.07 -2.80
CA GLY A 127 0.92 -2.45 -3.11
C GLY A 127 0.03 -2.57 -1.89
N GLY A 128 -1.26 -2.26 -2.04
CA GLY A 128 -2.21 -2.32 -0.96
C GLY A 128 -1.80 -1.47 0.25
N ALA A 129 -1.93 -2.02 1.47
CA ALA A 129 -1.55 -1.31 2.69
C ALA A 129 -0.04 -0.98 2.77
N GLY A 130 0.81 -1.72 2.04
CA GLY A 130 2.24 -1.47 1.91
C GLY A 130 2.60 -0.11 1.30
N MET A 131 1.63 0.58 0.73
CA MET A 131 1.81 1.96 0.26
C MET A 131 2.13 2.96 1.40
N ALA A 132 1.83 2.63 2.65
CA ALA A 132 2.13 3.50 3.79
C ALA A 132 3.64 3.79 3.91
N PRO A 133 4.53 2.82 4.13
CA PRO A 133 5.96 3.09 4.23
C PRO A 133 6.55 3.62 2.92
N MET A 134 6.02 3.22 1.76
CA MET A 134 6.46 3.75 0.47
C MET A 134 6.27 5.28 0.40
N ARG A 135 5.08 5.77 0.77
CA ARG A 135 4.81 7.21 0.80
C ARG A 135 5.73 7.93 1.80
N SER A 136 5.86 7.40 3.01
CA SER A 136 6.72 7.97 4.05
C SER A 136 8.18 8.11 3.59
N HIS A 137 8.76 7.04 3.07
CA HIS A 137 10.14 7.03 2.57
C HIS A 137 10.34 8.00 1.42
N LEU A 138 9.52 7.90 0.37
CA LEU A 138 9.67 8.71 -0.84
C LEU A 138 9.49 10.21 -0.56
N TYR A 139 8.53 10.58 0.27
CA TYR A 139 8.37 11.97 0.67
C TYR A 139 9.54 12.47 1.51
N HIS A 140 10.05 11.66 2.43
CA HIS A 140 11.24 12.01 3.19
C HIS A 140 12.47 12.19 2.30
N LEU A 141 12.73 11.26 1.39
CA LEU A 141 13.84 11.32 0.42
C LEU A 141 13.81 12.61 -0.41
N PHE A 142 12.67 12.94 -0.97
CA PHE A 142 12.57 14.04 -1.92
C PHE A 142 12.23 15.39 -1.28
N ARG A 143 11.34 15.42 -0.30
CA ARG A 143 10.90 16.70 0.32
C ARG A 143 11.84 17.14 1.44
N THR A 144 12.46 16.22 2.19
CA THR A 144 13.36 16.53 3.30
C THR A 144 14.83 16.43 2.90
N LEU A 145 15.26 15.25 2.48
CA LEU A 145 16.67 14.99 2.18
C LEU A 145 17.12 15.58 0.85
N LYS A 146 16.20 15.88 -0.07
CA LYS A 146 16.49 16.37 -1.41
C LYS A 146 17.49 15.46 -2.14
N THR A 147 17.28 14.15 -2.06
CA THR A 147 18.20 13.16 -2.60
C THR A 147 18.50 13.37 -4.08
N GLY A 148 19.77 13.20 -4.47
CA GLY A 148 20.20 13.17 -5.87
C GLY A 148 20.17 11.76 -6.48
N ARG A 149 19.87 10.74 -5.68
CA ARG A 149 19.84 9.33 -6.12
C ARG A 149 18.77 9.12 -7.18
N LYS A 150 19.02 8.23 -8.12
CA LYS A 150 18.00 7.75 -9.05
C LYS A 150 17.04 6.83 -8.29
N VAL A 151 15.76 7.12 -8.36
CA VAL A 151 14.71 6.39 -7.65
C VAL A 151 13.58 6.04 -8.62
N SER A 152 13.20 4.77 -8.67
CA SER A 152 11.98 4.33 -9.34
C SER A 152 11.01 3.73 -8.36
N PHE A 153 9.72 4.06 -8.49
CA PHE A 153 8.66 3.50 -7.68
C PHE A 153 7.62 2.80 -8.56
N TRP A 154 7.43 1.51 -8.29
CA TRP A 154 6.52 0.62 -9.00
C TRP A 154 5.34 0.26 -8.11
N TYR A 155 4.16 0.71 -8.50
CA TYR A 155 2.93 0.50 -7.75
C TYR A 155 2.09 -0.60 -8.35
N GLY A 156 1.94 -1.72 -7.63
CA GLY A 156 1.10 -2.86 -8.01
C GLY A 156 -0.32 -2.75 -7.45
N GLY A 157 -1.31 -2.89 -8.33
CA GLY A 157 -2.72 -3.01 -7.96
C GLY A 157 -3.43 -4.05 -8.84
N ARG A 158 -4.66 -4.46 -8.47
CA ARG A 158 -5.47 -5.29 -9.36
C ARG A 158 -6.10 -4.45 -10.46
N SER A 159 -6.81 -3.39 -10.07
CA SER A 159 -7.48 -2.46 -10.98
C SER A 159 -7.24 -1.02 -10.54
N LYS A 160 -7.52 -0.07 -11.40
CA LYS A 160 -7.38 1.37 -11.13
C LYS A 160 -8.18 1.81 -9.91
N ARG A 161 -9.32 1.19 -9.67
CA ARG A 161 -10.20 1.45 -8.53
C ARG A 161 -9.53 1.23 -7.17
N GLU A 162 -8.54 0.34 -7.10
CA GLU A 162 -7.81 0.04 -5.86
C GLU A 162 -6.62 0.95 -5.60
N LEU A 163 -6.26 1.80 -6.56
CA LEU A 163 -5.14 2.71 -6.42
C LEU A 163 -5.50 3.92 -5.56
N PHE A 164 -4.55 4.37 -4.77
CA PHE A 164 -4.60 5.60 -4.00
C PHE A 164 -3.22 6.27 -3.94
N TYR A 165 -3.13 7.53 -3.59
CA TYR A 165 -1.91 8.35 -3.64
C TYR A 165 -1.28 8.53 -5.02
N THR A 166 -1.93 8.14 -6.11
CA THR A 166 -1.37 8.25 -7.46
C THR A 166 -1.00 9.67 -7.83
N GLU A 167 -1.87 10.62 -7.51
CA GLU A 167 -1.60 12.04 -7.78
C GLU A 167 -0.44 12.59 -6.93
N HIS A 168 -0.24 12.08 -5.72
CA HIS A 168 0.89 12.42 -4.87
C HIS A 168 2.22 12.03 -5.52
N PHE A 169 2.31 10.81 -6.07
CA PHE A 169 3.54 10.32 -6.71
C PHE A 169 3.77 10.94 -8.09
N LYS A 170 2.71 11.21 -8.86
CA LYS A 170 2.81 11.99 -10.11
C LYS A 170 3.32 13.41 -9.86
N ALA A 171 2.83 14.05 -8.79
CA ALA A 171 3.33 15.36 -8.40
C ALA A 171 4.81 15.31 -7.99
N LEU A 172 5.22 14.26 -7.27
CA LEU A 172 6.61 14.05 -6.90
C LEU A 172 7.49 13.85 -8.15
N GLU A 173 7.05 13.04 -9.11
CA GLU A 173 7.75 12.81 -10.39
C GLU A 173 7.91 14.11 -11.20
N LYS A 174 6.88 14.96 -11.21
CA LYS A 174 6.93 16.25 -11.87
C LYS A 174 7.95 17.20 -11.23
N ASP A 175 8.07 17.17 -9.89
CA ASP A 175 8.94 18.07 -9.14
C ASP A 175 10.40 17.61 -9.12
N PHE A 176 10.67 16.30 -9.29
CA PHE A 176 12.00 15.71 -9.15
C PHE A 176 12.34 14.82 -10.35
N PRO A 177 13.23 15.27 -11.25
CA PRO A 177 13.54 14.55 -12.50
C PRO A 177 14.23 13.20 -12.28
N ASN A 178 14.86 13.00 -11.12
CA ASN A 178 15.49 11.75 -10.71
C ASN A 178 14.53 10.74 -10.05
N PHE A 179 13.24 11.05 -9.98
CA PHE A 179 12.17 10.15 -9.55
C PHE A 179 11.32 9.71 -10.74
N LYS A 180 11.02 8.42 -10.82
CA LYS A 180 10.11 7.83 -11.81
C LYS A 180 9.04 7.01 -11.14
N PHE A 181 7.79 7.19 -11.60
CA PHE A 181 6.63 6.52 -11.04
C PHE A 181 5.92 5.66 -12.09
N TYR A 182 5.76 4.38 -11.80
CA TYR A 182 5.14 3.40 -12.68
C TYR A 182 4.02 2.65 -11.96
N ILE A 183 2.95 2.36 -12.70
CA ILE A 183 1.81 1.60 -12.18
C ILE A 183 1.69 0.31 -13.00
N ALA A 184 1.42 -0.80 -12.31
CA ALA A 184 1.12 -2.09 -12.92
C ALA A 184 -0.21 -2.62 -12.39
N LEU A 185 -1.16 -2.92 -13.28
CA LEU A 185 -2.44 -3.52 -12.93
C LEU A 185 -2.46 -4.99 -13.36
N SER A 186 -2.72 -5.90 -12.41
CA SER A 186 -2.80 -7.33 -12.73
C SER A 186 -4.13 -7.73 -13.37
N GLU A 187 -5.20 -7.00 -13.08
CA GLU A 187 -6.57 -7.28 -13.53
C GLU A 187 -7.29 -5.96 -13.86
N PRO A 188 -6.81 -5.16 -14.85
CA PRO A 188 -7.50 -3.94 -15.22
C PRO A 188 -8.92 -4.25 -15.70
N MET A 189 -9.89 -3.46 -15.25
CA MET A 189 -11.28 -3.60 -15.63
C MET A 189 -11.58 -2.73 -16.87
N GLU A 190 -12.63 -3.06 -17.62
CA GLU A 190 -13.04 -2.30 -18.80
C GLU A 190 -13.33 -0.82 -18.45
N GLU A 191 -13.97 -0.58 -17.32
CA GLU A 191 -14.27 0.75 -16.80
C GLU A 191 -13.04 1.58 -16.42
N ASP A 192 -11.89 0.95 -16.21
CA ASP A 192 -10.63 1.65 -15.92
C ASP A 192 -10.14 2.47 -17.13
N ASN A 193 -10.59 2.14 -18.34
CA ASN A 193 -10.10 2.70 -19.60
C ASN A 193 -8.58 2.73 -19.65
N TRP A 194 -7.95 1.66 -19.16
CA TRP A 194 -6.52 1.57 -18.96
C TRP A 194 -5.77 1.47 -20.29
N THR A 195 -4.86 2.41 -20.52
CA THR A 195 -3.98 2.39 -21.68
C THR A 195 -2.61 1.84 -21.30
N VAL A 196 -2.21 0.77 -22.00
CA VAL A 196 -0.92 0.11 -21.72
C VAL A 196 0.21 1.00 -22.21
N LYS A 197 1.20 1.20 -21.32
CA LYS A 197 2.37 2.01 -21.58
C LYS A 197 3.33 1.28 -22.54
N ASP A 198 3.81 2.00 -23.55
CA ASP A 198 4.77 1.49 -24.52
C ASP A 198 6.21 1.82 -24.03
N GLY A 199 6.73 0.96 -23.15
CA GLY A 199 8.04 1.14 -22.51
C GLY A 199 8.05 2.20 -21.43
N LEU A 200 9.20 2.40 -20.80
CA LEU A 200 9.36 3.28 -19.64
C LEU A 200 9.05 4.75 -19.92
N ASP A 201 9.46 5.25 -21.06
CA ASP A 201 9.26 6.64 -21.49
C ASP A 201 8.09 6.79 -22.47
N GLY A 202 7.39 5.67 -22.76
CA GLY A 202 6.26 5.64 -23.69
C GLY A 202 5.00 6.29 -23.13
N LYS A 203 4.01 6.43 -24.01
CA LYS A 203 2.67 6.92 -23.65
C LYS A 203 1.85 5.79 -23.04
N GLY A 204 0.93 6.13 -22.17
CA GLY A 204 0.00 5.22 -21.51
C GLY A 204 -0.10 5.47 -20.01
N ASP A 205 -1.06 4.82 -19.37
CA ASP A 205 -1.31 4.97 -17.95
C ASP A 205 -0.34 4.13 -17.10
N GLY A 206 0.08 2.95 -17.61
CA GLY A 206 0.98 2.03 -16.94
C GLY A 206 1.01 0.66 -17.61
N PHE A 207 1.48 -0.33 -16.89
CA PHE A 207 1.67 -1.68 -17.38
C PHE A 207 0.51 -2.61 -17.00
N VAL A 208 0.44 -3.78 -17.65
CA VAL A 208 -0.49 -4.86 -17.29
C VAL A 208 0.31 -6.08 -16.86
N GLY A 209 -0.04 -6.65 -15.70
CA GLY A 209 0.59 -7.82 -15.12
C GLY A 209 0.94 -7.62 -13.66
N PHE A 210 1.53 -8.64 -13.05
CA PHE A 210 2.05 -8.54 -11.69
C PHE A 210 3.25 -7.60 -11.65
N VAL A 211 3.31 -6.75 -10.66
CA VAL A 211 4.28 -5.65 -10.56
C VAL A 211 5.73 -6.13 -10.64
N HIS A 212 6.10 -7.22 -9.97
CA HIS A 212 7.45 -7.79 -10.06
C HIS A 212 7.82 -8.20 -11.49
N GLN A 213 6.88 -8.80 -12.22
CA GLN A 213 7.12 -9.21 -13.62
C GLN A 213 7.26 -7.97 -14.52
N THR A 214 6.46 -6.93 -14.29
CA THR A 214 6.59 -5.69 -15.07
C THR A 214 7.91 -4.98 -14.80
N VAL A 215 8.44 -5.04 -13.57
CA VAL A 215 9.79 -4.56 -13.22
C VAL A 215 10.86 -5.34 -13.98
N ILE A 216 10.77 -6.67 -13.99
CA ILE A 216 11.70 -7.54 -14.74
C ILE A 216 11.68 -7.19 -16.21
N ASP A 217 10.50 -7.21 -16.82
CA ASP A 217 10.33 -7.10 -18.28
C ASP A 217 10.69 -5.72 -18.83
N ASN A 218 10.49 -4.66 -18.05
CA ASN A 218 10.66 -3.30 -18.55
C ASN A 218 11.86 -2.58 -17.96
N TYR A 219 12.48 -3.10 -16.89
CA TYR A 219 13.55 -2.42 -16.21
C TYR A 219 14.78 -3.28 -15.96
N LEU A 220 14.68 -4.32 -15.12
CA LEU A 220 15.85 -5.08 -14.70
C LEU A 220 16.56 -5.83 -15.82
N ASN A 221 15.82 -6.38 -16.79
CA ASN A 221 16.40 -7.05 -17.96
C ASN A 221 17.28 -6.14 -18.84
N TYR A 222 17.13 -4.82 -18.69
CA TYR A 222 17.88 -3.82 -19.47
C TYR A 222 18.81 -2.97 -18.60
N HIS A 223 18.88 -3.28 -17.31
CA HIS A 223 19.73 -2.54 -16.38
C HIS A 223 21.19 -3.05 -16.49
N GLU A 224 22.15 -2.12 -16.50
CA GLU A 224 23.57 -2.47 -16.68
C GLU A 224 24.16 -3.21 -15.47
N SER A 225 23.72 -2.87 -14.26
CA SER A 225 24.19 -3.44 -12.98
C SER A 225 23.02 -3.60 -12.00
N PRO A 226 22.10 -4.54 -12.22
CA PRO A 226 20.94 -4.71 -11.34
C PRO A 226 21.32 -5.16 -9.93
N GLU A 227 22.49 -5.78 -9.75
CA GLU A 227 23.05 -6.20 -8.46
C GLU A 227 23.46 -5.02 -7.55
N ASP A 228 23.67 -3.83 -8.13
CA ASP A 228 24.07 -2.63 -7.38
C ASP A 228 22.87 -1.79 -6.88
N ILE A 229 21.65 -2.20 -7.19
CA ILE A 229 20.41 -1.50 -6.81
C ILE A 229 20.04 -1.84 -5.37
N GLU A 230 19.49 -0.87 -4.63
CA GLU A 230 18.77 -1.14 -3.39
C GLU A 230 17.28 -1.32 -3.66
N VAL A 231 16.73 -2.44 -3.21
CA VAL A 231 15.32 -2.81 -3.42
C VAL A 231 14.54 -2.63 -2.12
N TYR A 232 13.52 -1.78 -2.17
CA TYR A 232 12.61 -1.48 -1.05
C TYR A 232 11.20 -1.90 -1.40
N PHE A 233 10.57 -2.74 -0.59
CA PHE A 233 9.20 -3.15 -0.90
C PHE A 233 8.33 -3.38 0.34
N CYS A 234 7.04 -3.24 0.13
CA CYS A 234 6.02 -3.59 1.10
C CYS A 234 4.69 -3.84 0.40
N GLY A 235 4.06 -4.96 0.70
CA GLY A 235 2.77 -5.31 0.11
C GLY A 235 2.22 -6.66 0.59
N PRO A 236 1.25 -7.22 -0.13
CA PRO A 236 0.72 -8.54 0.20
C PRO A 236 1.81 -9.63 0.21
N PRO A 237 1.70 -10.67 1.05
CA PRO A 237 2.74 -11.69 1.22
C PRO A 237 3.24 -12.33 -0.09
N LEU A 238 2.34 -12.66 -1.02
CA LEU A 238 2.73 -13.22 -2.32
C LEU A 238 3.51 -12.21 -3.20
N MET A 239 3.23 -10.92 -3.07
CA MET A 239 3.99 -9.89 -3.76
C MET A 239 5.38 -9.77 -3.15
N ASN A 240 5.49 -9.74 -1.83
CA ASN A 240 6.77 -9.68 -1.13
C ASN A 240 7.67 -10.87 -1.53
N GLN A 241 7.15 -12.10 -1.46
CA GLN A 241 7.89 -13.31 -1.88
C GLN A 241 8.37 -13.23 -3.35
N ALA A 242 7.54 -12.72 -4.24
CA ALA A 242 7.90 -12.59 -5.65
C ALA A 242 9.00 -11.53 -5.87
N ILE A 243 9.01 -10.47 -5.08
CA ILE A 243 10.03 -9.41 -5.16
C ILE A 243 11.33 -9.87 -4.52
N GLU A 244 11.31 -10.58 -3.40
CA GLU A 244 12.51 -11.21 -2.81
C GLU A 244 13.18 -12.15 -3.80
N LYS A 245 12.38 -13.02 -4.45
CA LYS A 245 12.90 -13.91 -5.49
C LYS A 245 13.46 -13.11 -6.68
N MET A 246 12.80 -12.08 -7.12
CA MET A 246 13.28 -11.21 -8.20
C MET A 246 14.64 -10.60 -7.84
N ALA A 247 14.80 -10.07 -6.63
CA ALA A 247 16.04 -9.49 -6.18
C ALA A 247 17.19 -10.52 -6.16
N ASP A 248 16.91 -11.73 -5.67
CA ASP A 248 17.88 -12.85 -5.67
C ASP A 248 18.25 -13.27 -7.10
N ASP A 249 17.27 -13.43 -7.99
CA ASP A 249 17.49 -13.83 -9.40
C ASP A 249 18.36 -12.79 -10.15
N PHE A 250 18.35 -11.52 -9.77
CA PHE A 250 19.18 -10.46 -10.35
C PHE A 250 20.45 -10.16 -9.55
N GLY A 251 20.77 -10.98 -8.55
CA GLY A 251 22.00 -10.90 -7.80
C GLY A 251 22.09 -9.71 -6.82
N VAL A 252 20.96 -9.11 -6.46
CA VAL A 252 20.93 -8.05 -5.44
C VAL A 252 21.33 -8.63 -4.08
N PRO A 253 22.38 -8.12 -3.42
CA PRO A 253 22.82 -8.66 -2.15
C PRO A 253 21.78 -8.41 -1.05
N PRO A 254 21.64 -9.34 -0.06
CA PRO A 254 20.61 -9.23 0.99
C PRO A 254 20.64 -7.92 1.78
N GLU A 255 21.80 -7.31 1.96
CA GLU A 255 21.95 -6.02 2.62
C GLU A 255 21.33 -4.86 1.84
N ASN A 256 21.10 -5.03 0.55
CA ASN A 256 20.44 -4.07 -0.32
C ASN A 256 18.93 -4.35 -0.47
N VAL A 257 18.42 -5.39 0.16
CA VAL A 257 17.00 -5.74 0.16
C VAL A 257 16.36 -5.31 1.48
N ARG A 258 15.40 -4.43 1.42
CA ARG A 258 14.69 -3.87 2.58
C ARG A 258 13.19 -4.00 2.40
N PHE A 259 12.52 -4.53 3.38
CA PHE A 259 11.06 -4.68 3.32
C PHE A 259 10.40 -4.57 4.69
N ASP A 260 9.11 -4.31 4.66
CA ASP A 260 8.23 -4.42 5.82
C ASP A 260 7.20 -5.53 5.54
N ASP A 261 6.97 -6.39 6.53
CA ASP A 261 6.02 -7.49 6.44
C ASP A 261 4.95 -7.31 7.52
N PHE A 262 3.72 -7.19 7.11
CA PHE A 262 2.59 -6.98 8.04
C PHE A 262 2.09 -8.27 8.68
N GLY A 263 2.73 -9.41 8.41
CA GLY A 263 2.29 -10.72 8.86
C GLY A 263 0.98 -11.14 8.16
N GLY A 264 0.92 -12.37 7.68
CA GLY A 264 -0.30 -12.97 7.08
C GLY A 264 -1.12 -13.69 8.13
#